data_b7ccc616906331e7f3ef08df94749211
#
_entry.id   b7ccc616906331e7f3ef08df94749211
#
_cell.length_a   1.000
_cell.length_b   1.000
_cell.length_c   1.000
_cell.angle_alpha   90.00
_cell.angle_beta   90.00
_cell.angle_gamma   90.00
#
_symmetry.space_group_name_H-M   'P 1'
#
loop_
_entity.id
_entity.type
_entity.pdbx_description
1 polymer ?
#
loop_
_entity_poly.entity_id
_entity_poly.type
_entity_poly.pdbx_seq_one_letter_code
_entity_poly.pdbx_strand_id
1 'polypeptide(L)'
;MSAVGNSGLLGSRFDALASNTIDYWMLPDDPSLTNHGVLDAVSAAPVLPDASLQLYIHVPICAQNCTFCAFTGANSISYKMAERYSKLVMWQLTDLMDRVQVKGRHISSVHIGGGSPDLLGSHVGRILEGVRGLPGCTDTTEFSVEMTLSTTRPEFIEELVRHDVTKASFGIQTLDPDLRTHMRQPRSLTHLSKVLDMIDGRIPVVNADLITCLPGQSLTMALDDLQALIEHPSINAISSYLLTSGASPSLIGGLLSGALPQQASPHDRALMRLNTYGTLLREGWVRRGTNTYIDPSAVPAPTLDKISGNECLGQSHHAAFLLGVGASAISSMPGVRLEQVSSLGQWMAAAERKEHPLHLPKCATVPQTDAALWVFPLRHEGLPQHRYDWMLANGALDDEQVRTLRSLCDEGLVRHTALGYELTVLGEVFMGHLVRLLKKEANRKAVDDYISEGLALGNAIAAGALEDRRNVNNRQVADLHLSEIRVASTP
;
A
#
# COMPACT_ATOMS: atom_id res chain seq x y z
N MET A 1 -21.21 33.41 9.10
CA MET A 1 -20.24 34.32 8.51
C MET A 1 -19.36 34.89 9.62
N SER A 2 -18.26 34.23 9.92
CA SER A 2 -17.05 34.79 10.60
C SER A 2 -15.99 33.68 10.69
N ALA A 3 -15.39 33.35 9.56
CA ALA A 3 -14.27 32.40 9.48
C ALA A 3 -13.13 33.02 8.63
N VAL A 4 -12.70 34.20 9.00
CA VAL A 4 -11.62 34.94 8.30
C VAL A 4 -10.52 35.34 9.30
N GLY A 5 -10.22 34.43 10.24
CA GLY A 5 -9.21 34.73 11.27
C GLY A 5 -7.92 33.90 11.23
N ASN A 6 -7.81 32.87 10.35
CA ASN A 6 -6.66 31.95 10.38
C ASN A 6 -5.95 31.74 9.03
N SER A 7 -6.11 32.64 8.08
CA SER A 7 -5.49 32.49 6.74
C SER A 7 -3.95 32.55 6.74
N GLY A 8 -3.33 33.09 7.74
CA GLY A 8 -1.85 33.19 7.83
C GLY A 8 -1.17 31.90 8.30
N LEU A 9 -1.82 31.14 9.18
CA LEU A 9 -1.30 29.86 9.68
C LEU A 9 -1.48 28.72 8.67
N LEU A 10 -2.60 28.73 7.93
CA LEU A 10 -2.83 27.78 6.82
C LEU A 10 -1.86 28.03 5.65
N GLY A 11 -1.45 29.27 5.37
CA GLY A 11 -0.54 29.57 4.26
C GLY A 11 0.86 28.99 4.43
N SER A 12 1.50 29.22 5.57
CA SER A 12 2.86 28.70 5.83
C SER A 12 2.89 27.20 6.15
N ARG A 13 1.82 26.65 6.74
CA ARG A 13 1.65 25.20 6.94
C ARG A 13 1.15 24.52 5.69
N PHE A 14 0.41 25.18 4.81
CA PHE A 14 -0.09 24.59 3.56
C PHE A 14 1.05 24.12 2.67
N ASP A 15 2.11 24.92 2.51
CA ASP A 15 3.28 24.52 1.73
C ASP A 15 4.03 23.34 2.37
N ALA A 16 4.12 23.32 3.70
CA ALA A 16 4.69 22.20 4.43
C ALA A 16 3.79 20.94 4.36
N LEU A 17 2.46 21.12 4.49
CA LEU A 17 1.47 20.04 4.44
C LEU A 17 1.30 19.45 3.03
N ALA A 18 1.46 20.29 2.01
CA ALA A 18 1.38 19.86 0.62
C ALA A 18 2.71 19.32 0.08
N SER A 19 3.80 19.41 0.84
CA SER A 19 5.09 18.83 0.47
C SER A 19 5.00 17.31 0.34
N ASN A 20 5.91 16.73 -0.43
CA ASN A 20 5.96 15.28 -0.66
C ASN A 20 6.24 14.54 0.65
N THR A 21 5.20 14.08 1.32
CA THR A 21 5.35 13.21 2.46
C THR A 21 5.18 11.78 2.02
N ILE A 22 6.22 11.01 2.24
CA ILE A 22 6.14 9.56 2.07
C ILE A 22 5.36 9.02 3.26
N ASP A 23 4.27 8.36 2.94
CA ASP A 23 3.36 7.76 3.89
C ASP A 23 3.80 6.35 4.30
N TYR A 24 5.07 6.03 4.07
CA TYR A 24 5.63 4.74 4.43
C TYR A 24 5.96 4.66 5.92
N TRP A 25 5.72 3.49 6.46
CA TRP A 25 6.14 3.15 7.79
C TRP A 25 7.59 2.67 7.76
N MET A 26 8.50 3.53 8.19
CA MET A 26 9.89 3.19 8.39
C MET A 26 10.16 3.12 9.88
N LEU A 27 10.94 2.13 10.28
CA LEU A 27 11.42 1.93 11.64
C LEU A 27 12.92 2.14 11.67
N PRO A 28 13.48 2.61 12.79
CA PRO A 28 14.91 2.68 12.96
C PRO A 28 15.54 1.28 12.83
N ASP A 29 16.71 1.20 12.22
CA ASP A 29 17.48 -0.04 12.15
C ASP A 29 17.91 -0.49 13.56
N ASP A 30 17.74 -1.78 13.82
CA ASP A 30 18.24 -2.43 15.03
C ASP A 30 19.19 -3.57 14.64
N PRO A 31 20.53 -3.34 14.72
CA PRO A 31 21.51 -4.34 14.34
C PRO A 31 21.57 -5.56 15.28
N SER A 32 20.88 -5.51 16.42
CA SER A 32 20.83 -6.64 17.37
C SER A 32 19.80 -7.71 16.96
N LEU A 33 18.93 -7.41 15.97
CA LEU A 33 17.88 -8.32 15.55
C LEU A 33 18.46 -9.58 14.90
N THR A 34 17.81 -10.70 15.22
CA THR A 34 18.02 -12.00 14.58
C THR A 34 16.71 -12.55 14.05
N ASN A 35 16.75 -13.42 13.03
CA ASN A 35 15.54 -14.07 12.52
C ASN A 35 14.75 -14.74 13.65
N HIS A 36 15.43 -15.42 14.57
CA HIS A 36 14.80 -16.11 15.70
C HIS A 36 14.12 -15.11 16.64
N GLY A 37 14.81 -14.03 17.02
CA GLY A 37 14.26 -13.00 17.90
C GLY A 37 13.03 -12.30 17.32
N VAL A 38 13.01 -12.05 16.00
CA VAL A 38 11.84 -11.49 15.32
C VAL A 38 10.67 -12.47 15.32
N LEU A 39 10.93 -13.76 15.02
CA LEU A 39 9.87 -14.79 15.02
C LEU A 39 9.33 -15.08 16.44
N ASP A 40 10.17 -15.00 17.46
CA ASP A 40 9.74 -15.09 18.86
C ASP A 40 8.85 -13.91 19.25
N ALA A 41 9.20 -12.70 18.79
CA ALA A 41 8.38 -11.53 19.01
C ALA A 41 7.02 -11.64 18.30
N VAL A 42 6.95 -12.24 17.10
CA VAL A 42 5.69 -12.58 16.42
C VAL A 42 4.82 -13.47 17.31
N SER A 43 5.41 -14.50 17.92
CA SER A 43 4.70 -15.42 18.81
C SER A 43 4.25 -14.77 20.12
N ALA A 44 4.91 -13.70 20.55
CA ALA A 44 4.64 -12.96 21.78
C ALA A 44 3.78 -11.70 21.56
N ALA A 45 3.45 -11.35 20.31
CA ALA A 45 2.72 -10.12 20.00
C ALA A 45 1.36 -10.09 20.71
N PRO A 46 1.01 -9.01 21.44
CA PRO A 46 -0.23 -8.94 22.18
C PRO A 46 -1.43 -8.87 21.21
N VAL A 47 -2.50 -9.59 21.57
CA VAL A 47 -3.74 -9.58 20.81
C VAL A 47 -4.63 -8.45 21.32
N LEU A 48 -4.98 -7.52 20.44
CA LEU A 48 -5.90 -6.43 20.76
C LEU A 48 -7.35 -6.95 20.87
N PRO A 49 -8.21 -6.31 21.68
CA PRO A 49 -9.59 -6.78 21.93
C PRO A 49 -10.43 -6.97 20.66
N ASP A 50 -10.28 -6.08 19.69
CA ASP A 50 -11.02 -6.05 18.42
C ASP A 50 -10.20 -6.57 17.23
N ALA A 51 -9.05 -7.21 17.49
CA ALA A 51 -8.16 -7.66 16.43
C ALA A 51 -8.80 -8.74 15.56
N SER A 52 -8.89 -8.47 14.29
CA SER A 52 -9.04 -9.45 13.22
C SER A 52 -7.70 -9.65 12.52
N LEU A 53 -7.61 -10.67 11.69
CA LEU A 53 -6.42 -10.96 10.91
C LEU A 53 -6.64 -10.55 9.46
N GLN A 54 -5.68 -9.82 8.90
CA GLN A 54 -5.57 -9.58 7.47
C GLN A 54 -4.42 -10.39 6.90
N LEU A 55 -4.64 -11.02 5.77
CA LEU A 55 -3.61 -11.76 5.06
C LEU A 55 -3.18 -10.99 3.80
N TYR A 56 -1.87 -10.85 3.65
CA TYR A 56 -1.28 -10.28 2.44
C TYR A 56 -0.36 -11.29 1.75
N ILE A 57 -0.65 -11.59 0.51
CA ILE A 57 0.16 -12.49 -0.30
C ILE A 57 0.84 -11.68 -1.38
N HIS A 58 2.14 -11.46 -1.23
CA HIS A 58 2.91 -10.67 -2.18
C HIS A 58 3.41 -11.53 -3.33
N VAL A 59 3.09 -11.17 -4.56
CA VAL A 59 3.60 -11.81 -5.78
C VAL A 59 4.68 -10.91 -6.40
N PRO A 60 5.97 -11.20 -6.20
CA PRO A 60 7.08 -10.33 -6.61
C PRO A 60 7.45 -10.51 -8.10
N ILE A 61 6.46 -10.54 -8.97
CA ILE A 61 6.63 -10.78 -10.40
C ILE A 61 5.81 -9.75 -11.15
N CYS A 62 6.43 -8.98 -12.05
CA CYS A 62 5.72 -8.00 -12.84
C CYS A 62 6.36 -7.88 -14.24
N ALA A 63 5.57 -8.10 -15.28
CA ALA A 63 6.03 -7.96 -16.67
C ALA A 63 6.36 -6.50 -17.07
N GLN A 64 5.95 -5.54 -16.25
CA GLN A 64 6.15 -4.11 -16.49
C GLN A 64 7.06 -3.50 -15.43
N ASN A 65 7.91 -2.56 -15.83
CA ASN A 65 8.75 -1.76 -14.94
C ASN A 65 8.27 -0.30 -14.98
N CYS A 66 7.12 -0.04 -14.37
CA CYS A 66 6.54 1.30 -14.34
C CYS A 66 7.46 2.28 -13.61
N THR A 67 7.59 3.50 -14.14
CA THR A 67 8.50 4.52 -13.60
C THR A 67 8.18 4.90 -12.16
N PHE A 68 6.91 4.92 -11.80
CA PHE A 68 6.43 5.28 -10.45
C PHE A 68 6.56 4.15 -9.42
N CYS A 69 6.72 2.90 -9.86
CA CYS A 69 6.60 1.75 -8.98
C CYS A 69 7.84 1.58 -8.08
N ALA A 70 7.60 1.48 -6.78
CA ALA A 70 8.63 1.20 -5.78
C ALA A 70 8.95 -0.30 -5.64
N PHE A 71 8.05 -1.16 -6.10
CA PHE A 71 8.23 -2.61 -5.98
C PHE A 71 9.26 -3.13 -6.99
N THR A 72 10.13 -3.99 -6.51
CA THR A 72 11.12 -4.71 -7.32
C THR A 72 10.74 -6.19 -7.36
N GLY A 73 10.90 -6.83 -8.51
CA GLY A 73 10.56 -8.24 -8.65
C GLY A 73 11.17 -8.85 -9.90
N ALA A 74 10.85 -10.11 -10.14
CA ALA A 74 11.21 -10.79 -11.37
C ALA A 74 10.31 -10.32 -12.53
N ASN A 75 10.89 -10.19 -13.72
CA ASN A 75 10.14 -9.75 -14.91
C ASN A 75 9.29 -10.85 -15.55
N SER A 76 9.53 -12.09 -15.19
CA SER A 76 8.80 -13.25 -15.69
C SER A 76 8.94 -14.43 -14.75
N ILE A 77 8.04 -15.38 -14.88
CA ILE A 77 8.05 -16.65 -14.15
C ILE A 77 7.66 -17.78 -15.09
N SER A 78 8.35 -18.93 -14.99
CA SER A 78 7.92 -20.13 -15.70
C SER A 78 6.75 -20.79 -14.97
N TYR A 79 5.92 -21.55 -15.68
CA TYR A 79 4.81 -22.32 -15.10
C TYR A 79 5.25 -23.16 -13.90
N LYS A 80 6.37 -23.90 -14.05
CA LYS A 80 6.93 -24.74 -13.00
C LYS A 80 7.41 -23.94 -11.77
N MET A 81 7.93 -22.75 -12.00
CA MET A 81 8.35 -21.86 -10.91
C MET A 81 7.13 -21.24 -10.21
N ALA A 82 6.06 -20.88 -10.94
CA ALA A 82 4.81 -20.40 -10.36
C ALA A 82 4.16 -21.47 -9.47
N GLU A 83 4.18 -22.73 -9.90
CA GLU A 83 3.73 -23.86 -9.07
C GLU A 83 4.55 -23.99 -7.77
N ARG A 84 5.87 -23.91 -7.87
CA ARG A 84 6.76 -23.97 -6.68
C ARG A 84 6.49 -22.78 -5.76
N TYR A 85 6.40 -21.59 -6.31
CA TYR A 85 6.13 -20.39 -5.54
C TYR A 85 4.83 -20.50 -4.75
N SER A 86 3.72 -20.90 -5.38
CA SER A 86 2.43 -21.05 -4.71
C SER A 86 2.46 -22.07 -3.56
N LYS A 87 3.22 -23.18 -3.72
CA LYS A 87 3.42 -24.17 -2.63
C LYS A 87 4.20 -23.57 -1.45
N LEU A 88 5.26 -22.82 -1.73
CA LEU A 88 6.12 -22.22 -0.70
C LEU A 88 5.42 -21.08 0.05
N VAL A 89 4.62 -20.28 -0.66
CA VAL A 89 3.76 -19.25 -0.04
C VAL A 89 2.80 -19.89 0.96
N MET A 90 2.13 -20.97 0.58
CA MET A 90 1.20 -21.68 1.47
C MET A 90 1.90 -22.32 2.66
N TRP A 91 3.11 -22.87 2.48
CA TRP A 91 3.91 -23.34 3.59
C TRP A 91 4.21 -22.19 4.57
N GLN A 92 4.72 -21.05 4.07
CA GLN A 92 5.08 -19.90 4.91
C GLN A 92 3.87 -19.35 5.66
N LEU A 93 2.73 -19.25 4.99
CA LEU A 93 1.50 -18.79 5.60
C LEU A 93 1.07 -19.72 6.75
N THR A 94 1.07 -21.02 6.53
CA THR A 94 0.68 -22.01 7.55
C THR A 94 1.61 -21.95 8.76
N ASP A 95 2.94 -21.89 8.53
CA ASP A 95 3.92 -21.83 9.64
C ASP A 95 3.77 -20.54 10.46
N LEU A 96 3.59 -19.38 9.79
CA LEU A 96 3.36 -18.12 10.49
C LEU A 96 2.01 -18.09 11.23
N MET A 97 0.96 -18.62 10.64
CA MET A 97 -0.35 -18.75 11.31
C MET A 97 -0.30 -19.60 12.56
N ASP A 98 0.54 -20.64 12.59
CA ASP A 98 0.74 -21.47 13.78
C ASP A 98 1.50 -20.74 14.90
N ARG A 99 2.30 -19.72 14.57
CA ARG A 99 3.05 -18.89 15.52
C ARG A 99 2.21 -17.77 16.13
N VAL A 100 1.33 -17.18 15.34
CA VAL A 100 0.57 -15.99 15.76
C VAL A 100 -0.54 -16.39 16.74
N GLN A 101 -0.68 -15.63 17.84
CA GLN A 101 -1.70 -15.90 18.87
C GLN A 101 -3.14 -15.65 18.40
N VAL A 102 -3.33 -15.22 17.16
CA VAL A 102 -4.64 -14.99 16.54
C VAL A 102 -5.23 -16.24 15.88
N LYS A 103 -4.65 -17.40 16.09
CA LYS A 103 -5.16 -18.68 15.55
C LYS A 103 -6.64 -18.87 15.87
N GLY A 104 -7.43 -19.13 14.81
CA GLY A 104 -8.88 -19.27 14.91
C GLY A 104 -9.67 -17.95 15.03
N ARG A 105 -9.02 -16.79 15.01
CA ARG A 105 -9.68 -15.50 14.86
C ARG A 105 -10.18 -15.29 13.44
N HIS A 106 -11.19 -14.45 13.32
CA HIS A 106 -11.75 -14.09 12.02
C HIS A 106 -10.67 -13.45 11.11
N ILE A 107 -10.54 -14.00 9.91
CA ILE A 107 -9.77 -13.41 8.83
C ILE A 107 -10.71 -12.43 8.11
N SER A 108 -10.50 -11.13 8.33
CA SER A 108 -11.37 -10.10 7.75
C SER A 108 -11.13 -9.93 6.25
N SER A 109 -9.88 -10.05 5.82
CA SER A 109 -9.55 -9.89 4.41
C SER A 109 -8.29 -10.67 4.00
N VAL A 110 -8.26 -11.01 2.73
CA VAL A 110 -7.13 -11.63 2.03
C VAL A 110 -6.85 -10.77 0.81
N HIS A 111 -5.62 -10.28 0.70
CA HIS A 111 -5.19 -9.51 -0.46
C HIS A 111 -4.03 -10.21 -1.16
N ILE A 112 -4.18 -10.47 -2.44
CA ILE A 112 -3.13 -11.03 -3.30
C ILE A 112 -2.71 -9.93 -4.27
N GLY A 113 -1.49 -9.42 -4.11
CA GLY A 113 -1.04 -8.24 -4.86
C GLY A 113 0.48 -8.15 -4.97
N GLY A 114 0.97 -6.94 -5.17
CA GLY A 114 2.40 -6.60 -5.23
C GLY A 114 2.88 -6.30 -6.63
N GLY A 115 3.19 -7.31 -7.44
CA GLY A 115 3.51 -7.18 -8.85
C GLY A 115 2.29 -7.46 -9.74
N SER A 116 2.30 -8.61 -10.40
CA SER A 116 1.21 -9.07 -11.28
C SER A 116 0.82 -10.50 -10.90
N PRO A 117 -0.11 -10.69 -9.95
CA PRO A 117 -0.58 -12.02 -9.53
C PRO A 117 -1.10 -12.90 -10.67
N ASP A 118 -1.63 -12.30 -11.73
CA ASP A 118 -2.08 -12.98 -12.94
C ASP A 118 -0.98 -13.77 -13.66
N LEU A 119 0.29 -13.45 -13.41
CA LEU A 119 1.44 -14.21 -13.92
C LEU A 119 1.59 -15.60 -13.24
N LEU A 120 0.89 -15.84 -12.13
CA LEU A 120 0.80 -17.20 -11.55
C LEU A 120 -0.12 -18.11 -12.37
N GLY A 121 -0.95 -17.56 -13.25
CA GLY A 121 -1.93 -18.33 -14.02
C GLY A 121 -2.86 -19.11 -13.10
N SER A 122 -3.16 -20.37 -13.44
CA SER A 122 -4.02 -21.25 -12.63
C SER A 122 -3.45 -21.62 -11.25
N HIS A 123 -2.16 -21.34 -10.99
CA HIS A 123 -1.58 -21.63 -9.67
C HIS A 123 -2.05 -20.68 -8.56
N VAL A 124 -2.71 -19.56 -8.91
CA VAL A 124 -3.39 -18.71 -7.92
C VAL A 124 -4.51 -19.49 -7.21
N GLY A 125 -5.17 -20.42 -7.91
CA GLY A 125 -6.22 -21.28 -7.33
C GLY A 125 -5.74 -22.08 -6.12
N ARG A 126 -4.49 -22.58 -6.13
CA ARG A 126 -3.90 -23.27 -4.97
C ARG A 126 -3.82 -22.35 -3.74
N ILE A 127 -3.47 -21.07 -3.94
CA ILE A 127 -3.36 -20.10 -2.87
C ILE A 127 -4.77 -19.81 -2.33
N LEU A 128 -5.72 -19.53 -3.21
CA LEU A 128 -7.10 -19.25 -2.84
C LEU A 128 -7.75 -20.41 -2.09
N GLU A 129 -7.62 -21.62 -2.60
CA GLU A 129 -8.12 -22.85 -1.96
C GLU A 129 -7.49 -23.05 -0.57
N GLY A 130 -6.16 -22.92 -0.48
CA GLY A 130 -5.45 -23.09 0.77
C GLY A 130 -5.84 -22.07 1.83
N VAL A 131 -6.04 -20.80 1.45
CA VAL A 131 -6.48 -19.75 2.37
C VAL A 131 -7.93 -19.97 2.81
N ARG A 132 -8.81 -20.40 1.91
CA ARG A 132 -10.20 -20.72 2.27
C ARG A 132 -10.29 -21.87 3.27
N GLY A 133 -9.34 -22.78 3.27
CA GLY A 133 -9.23 -23.86 4.25
C GLY A 133 -8.68 -23.45 5.62
N LEU A 134 -8.23 -22.19 5.81
CA LEU A 134 -7.68 -21.76 7.08
C LEU A 134 -8.76 -21.55 8.14
N PRO A 135 -8.50 -21.92 9.42
CA PRO A 135 -9.36 -21.57 10.54
C PRO A 135 -9.50 -20.03 10.62
N GLY A 136 -10.74 -19.56 10.69
CA GLY A 136 -11.05 -18.12 10.73
C GLY A 136 -11.40 -17.50 9.38
N CYS A 137 -11.18 -18.18 8.26
CA CYS A 137 -11.75 -17.81 6.98
C CYS A 137 -13.23 -18.19 6.93
N THR A 138 -14.09 -17.24 6.58
CA THR A 138 -15.55 -17.41 6.57
C THR A 138 -16.14 -16.78 5.31
N ASP A 139 -17.46 -16.90 5.13
CA ASP A 139 -18.17 -16.26 4.01
C ASP A 139 -18.14 -14.73 4.09
N THR A 140 -17.78 -14.16 5.24
CA THR A 140 -17.60 -12.71 5.41
C THR A 140 -16.17 -12.23 5.12
N THR A 141 -15.24 -13.14 4.86
CA THR A 141 -13.86 -12.77 4.48
C THR A 141 -13.85 -12.14 3.09
N GLU A 142 -13.28 -10.93 2.99
CA GLU A 142 -12.99 -10.29 1.69
C GLU A 142 -11.83 -10.99 0.99
N PHE A 143 -11.97 -11.27 -0.31
CA PHE A 143 -10.87 -11.69 -1.18
C PHE A 143 -10.64 -10.67 -2.27
N SER A 144 -9.48 -10.02 -2.24
CA SER A 144 -9.09 -8.99 -3.20
C SER A 144 -7.84 -9.44 -3.97
N VAL A 145 -7.86 -9.32 -5.29
CA VAL A 145 -6.74 -9.73 -6.15
C VAL A 145 -6.41 -8.64 -7.15
N GLU A 146 -5.13 -8.26 -7.21
CA GLU A 146 -4.59 -7.34 -8.21
C GLU A 146 -4.23 -8.09 -9.50
N MET A 147 -4.31 -7.41 -10.63
CA MET A 147 -3.92 -7.95 -11.92
C MET A 147 -3.49 -6.86 -12.91
N THR A 148 -2.76 -7.28 -13.93
CA THR A 148 -2.28 -6.39 -14.98
C THR A 148 -3.03 -6.70 -16.28
N LEU A 149 -3.70 -5.70 -16.86
CA LEU A 149 -4.55 -5.87 -18.04
C LEU A 149 -3.87 -6.60 -19.21
N SER A 150 -2.59 -6.33 -19.47
CA SER A 150 -1.86 -6.90 -20.61
C SER A 150 -1.48 -8.38 -20.44
N THR A 151 -1.38 -8.85 -19.21
CA THR A 151 -0.93 -10.21 -18.87
C THR A 151 -2.03 -11.13 -18.39
N THR A 152 -3.16 -10.58 -17.97
CA THR A 152 -4.34 -11.36 -17.53
C THR A 152 -4.84 -12.28 -18.63
N ARG A 153 -5.11 -13.54 -18.26
CA ARG A 153 -5.59 -14.62 -19.15
C ARG A 153 -6.87 -15.23 -18.60
N PRO A 154 -7.70 -15.85 -19.46
CA PRO A 154 -8.96 -16.48 -19.03
C PRO A 154 -8.81 -17.45 -17.87
N GLU A 155 -7.76 -18.27 -17.88
CA GLU A 155 -7.52 -19.27 -16.85
C GLU A 155 -7.36 -18.67 -15.46
N PHE A 156 -6.75 -17.49 -15.37
CA PHE A 156 -6.62 -16.75 -14.12
C PHE A 156 -7.98 -16.25 -13.63
N ILE A 157 -8.77 -15.63 -14.50
CA ILE A 157 -10.14 -15.16 -14.15
C ILE A 157 -11.02 -16.34 -13.71
N GLU A 158 -10.95 -17.48 -14.38
CA GLU A 158 -11.71 -18.67 -13.98
C GLU A 158 -11.36 -19.16 -12.57
N GLU A 159 -10.08 -19.07 -12.17
CA GLU A 159 -9.68 -19.37 -10.79
C GLU A 159 -10.26 -18.35 -9.80
N LEU A 160 -10.25 -17.06 -10.14
CA LEU A 160 -10.84 -16.03 -9.26
C LEU A 160 -12.34 -16.26 -9.05
N VAL A 161 -13.05 -16.56 -10.14
CA VAL A 161 -14.50 -16.84 -10.10
C VAL A 161 -14.80 -18.12 -9.32
N ARG A 162 -14.04 -19.20 -9.58
CA ARG A 162 -14.20 -20.50 -8.89
C ARG A 162 -14.05 -20.39 -7.38
N HIS A 163 -13.20 -19.47 -6.92
CA HIS A 163 -12.90 -19.27 -5.51
C HIS A 163 -13.64 -18.05 -4.93
N ASP A 164 -14.71 -17.58 -5.56
CA ASP A 164 -15.57 -16.47 -5.08
C ASP A 164 -14.77 -15.24 -4.66
N VAL A 165 -13.80 -14.81 -5.49
CA VAL A 165 -13.04 -13.59 -5.23
C VAL A 165 -14.00 -12.41 -5.22
N THR A 166 -13.92 -11.58 -4.16
CA THR A 166 -14.83 -10.47 -3.92
C THR A 166 -14.50 -9.25 -4.78
N LYS A 167 -13.21 -8.96 -4.95
CA LYS A 167 -12.73 -7.76 -5.65
C LYS A 167 -11.56 -8.09 -6.59
N ALA A 168 -11.70 -7.66 -7.84
CA ALA A 168 -10.63 -7.64 -8.85
C ALA A 168 -10.14 -6.20 -9.05
N SER A 169 -8.82 -5.97 -8.96
CA SER A 169 -8.22 -4.63 -9.08
C SER A 169 -7.25 -4.55 -10.24
N PHE A 170 -7.33 -3.46 -11.01
CA PHE A 170 -6.48 -3.23 -12.19
C PHE A 170 -5.73 -1.92 -12.09
N GLY A 171 -4.42 -1.96 -12.32
CA GLY A 171 -3.61 -0.76 -12.49
C GLY A 171 -3.91 -0.04 -13.80
N ILE A 172 -4.90 0.85 -13.82
CA ILE A 172 -5.18 1.75 -14.94
C ILE A 172 -4.20 2.93 -14.93
N GLN A 173 -4.05 3.54 -13.78
CA GLN A 173 -3.19 4.68 -13.43
C GLN A 173 -3.61 6.00 -14.08
N THR A 174 -3.81 6.04 -15.39
CA THR A 174 -4.36 7.15 -16.19
C THR A 174 -4.85 6.59 -17.52
N LEU A 175 -5.82 7.24 -18.12
CA LEU A 175 -6.29 6.94 -19.49
C LEU A 175 -5.49 7.72 -20.55
N ASP A 176 -4.78 8.78 -20.15
CA ASP A 176 -4.00 9.61 -21.07
C ASP A 176 -2.80 8.85 -21.65
N PRO A 177 -2.71 8.71 -22.98
CA PRO A 177 -1.69 7.90 -23.63
C PRO A 177 -0.27 8.45 -23.50
N ASP A 178 -0.09 9.76 -23.32
CA ASP A 178 1.22 10.36 -23.18
C ASP A 178 1.75 10.22 -21.75
N LEU A 179 0.88 10.41 -20.73
CA LEU A 179 1.22 10.12 -19.35
C LEU A 179 1.55 8.62 -19.17
N ARG A 180 0.80 7.73 -19.80
CA ARG A 180 1.11 6.29 -19.79
C ARG A 180 2.51 6.01 -20.35
N THR A 181 2.86 6.65 -21.43
CA THR A 181 4.20 6.51 -22.04
C THR A 181 5.29 7.00 -21.09
N HIS A 182 5.12 8.16 -20.45
CA HIS A 182 6.05 8.68 -19.45
C HIS A 182 6.22 7.71 -18.27
N MET A 183 5.15 7.02 -17.90
CA MET A 183 5.15 6.04 -16.80
C MET A 183 5.60 4.63 -17.24
N ARG A 184 6.04 4.46 -18.48
CA ARG A 184 6.43 3.17 -19.07
C ARG A 184 5.33 2.13 -19.01
N GLN A 185 4.12 2.58 -19.23
CA GLN A 185 2.96 1.71 -19.39
C GLN A 185 2.58 1.57 -20.88
N PRO A 186 1.87 0.50 -21.26
CA PRO A 186 1.30 0.40 -22.60
C PRO A 186 0.46 1.64 -22.91
N ARG A 187 0.76 2.31 -24.06
CA ARG A 187 0.08 3.53 -24.50
C ARG A 187 -1.43 3.36 -24.62
N SER A 188 -1.86 2.16 -25.02
CA SER A 188 -3.26 1.83 -25.25
C SER A 188 -3.80 0.89 -24.19
N LEU A 189 -5.07 1.07 -23.83
CA LEU A 189 -5.85 0.23 -22.93
C LEU A 189 -6.71 -0.81 -23.69
N THR A 190 -6.29 -1.21 -24.89
CA THR A 190 -7.04 -2.21 -25.71
C THR A 190 -7.34 -3.53 -25.02
N HIS A 191 -6.61 -3.83 -23.94
CA HIS A 191 -6.87 -5.02 -23.13
C HIS A 191 -7.97 -4.83 -22.07
N LEU A 192 -8.36 -3.58 -21.76
CA LEU A 192 -9.32 -3.30 -20.70
C LEU A 192 -10.68 -3.96 -20.99
N SER A 193 -11.26 -3.68 -22.16
CA SER A 193 -12.57 -4.27 -22.54
C SER A 193 -12.49 -5.80 -22.54
N LYS A 194 -11.41 -6.38 -23.06
CA LYS A 194 -11.26 -7.84 -23.07
C LYS A 194 -11.25 -8.45 -21.67
N VAL A 195 -10.57 -7.82 -20.73
CA VAL A 195 -10.52 -8.29 -19.34
C VAL A 195 -11.88 -8.11 -18.67
N LEU A 196 -12.52 -6.98 -18.90
CA LEU A 196 -13.87 -6.73 -18.38
C LEU A 196 -14.91 -7.71 -18.95
N ASP A 197 -14.82 -8.04 -20.26
CA ASP A 197 -15.64 -9.06 -20.89
C ASP A 197 -15.40 -10.46 -20.28
N MET A 198 -14.16 -10.79 -19.91
CA MET A 198 -13.86 -12.04 -19.20
C MET A 198 -14.47 -12.09 -17.80
N ILE A 199 -14.53 -10.97 -17.12
CA ILE A 199 -15.16 -10.88 -15.80
C ILE A 199 -16.67 -10.95 -15.90
N ASP A 200 -17.28 -10.17 -16.82
CA ASP A 200 -18.70 -10.16 -17.16
C ASP A 200 -19.65 -10.29 -15.93
N GLY A 201 -19.43 -9.44 -14.93
CA GLY A 201 -20.23 -9.42 -13.69
C GLY A 201 -20.05 -10.62 -12.77
N ARG A 202 -19.14 -11.58 -13.08
CA ARG A 202 -18.89 -12.75 -12.24
C ARG A 202 -18.07 -12.45 -10.97
N ILE A 203 -17.37 -11.32 -10.94
CA ILE A 203 -16.68 -10.81 -9.75
C ILE A 203 -17.44 -9.56 -9.29
N PRO A 204 -17.93 -9.52 -8.05
CA PRO A 204 -18.85 -8.48 -7.58
C PRO A 204 -18.28 -7.06 -7.62
N VAL A 205 -16.97 -6.91 -7.32
CA VAL A 205 -16.31 -5.60 -7.27
C VAL A 205 -15.18 -5.56 -8.28
N VAL A 206 -15.28 -4.61 -9.21
CA VAL A 206 -14.29 -4.36 -10.26
C VAL A 206 -13.69 -2.98 -10.01
N ASN A 207 -12.43 -2.97 -9.56
CA ASN A 207 -11.74 -1.77 -9.11
C ASN A 207 -10.70 -1.28 -10.13
N ALA A 208 -10.77 0.01 -10.45
CA ALA A 208 -9.76 0.68 -11.25
C ALA A 208 -8.84 1.52 -10.36
N ASP A 209 -7.53 1.26 -10.40
CA ASP A 209 -6.54 2.05 -9.70
C ASP A 209 -6.10 3.23 -10.56
N LEU A 210 -6.26 4.44 -10.04
CA LEU A 210 -5.78 5.69 -10.62
C LEU A 210 -4.64 6.27 -9.80
N ILE A 211 -3.70 6.93 -10.47
CA ILE A 211 -2.69 7.77 -9.83
C ILE A 211 -2.94 9.22 -10.21
N THR A 212 -3.09 10.07 -9.22
CA THR A 212 -3.14 11.52 -9.38
C THR A 212 -1.76 12.14 -9.18
N CYS A 213 -1.54 13.31 -9.79
CA CYS A 213 -0.29 14.06 -9.75
C CYS A 213 0.89 13.36 -10.44
N LEU A 214 0.63 12.61 -11.50
CA LEU A 214 1.68 12.14 -12.40
C LEU A 214 2.45 13.33 -13.00
N PRO A 215 3.76 13.20 -13.28
CA PRO A 215 4.52 14.22 -13.98
C PRO A 215 3.84 14.67 -15.29
N GLY A 216 3.54 15.96 -15.41
CA GLY A 216 2.81 16.52 -16.53
C GLY A 216 1.30 16.43 -16.48
N GLN A 217 0.70 15.75 -15.49
CA GLN A 217 -0.74 15.64 -15.35
C GLN A 217 -1.35 16.96 -14.85
N SER A 218 -2.33 17.49 -15.56
CA SER A 218 -3.15 18.63 -15.12
C SER A 218 -4.35 18.15 -14.27
N LEU A 219 -4.97 19.09 -13.56
CA LEU A 219 -6.22 18.82 -12.84
C LEU A 219 -7.32 18.33 -13.80
N THR A 220 -7.46 18.94 -14.98
CA THR A 220 -8.45 18.53 -15.98
C THR A 220 -8.22 17.09 -16.42
N MET A 221 -6.98 16.71 -16.77
CA MET A 221 -6.66 15.34 -17.15
C MET A 221 -7.01 14.32 -16.05
N ALA A 222 -6.71 14.66 -14.78
CA ALA A 222 -7.03 13.77 -13.66
C ALA A 222 -8.55 13.61 -13.47
N LEU A 223 -9.32 14.68 -13.70
CA LEU A 223 -10.80 14.63 -13.59
C LEU A 223 -11.45 13.96 -14.81
N ASP A 224 -10.88 14.12 -16.00
CA ASP A 224 -11.36 13.43 -17.21
C ASP A 224 -11.15 11.91 -17.07
N ASP A 225 -9.98 11.48 -16.57
CA ASP A 225 -9.71 10.08 -16.24
C ASP A 225 -10.74 9.53 -15.25
N LEU A 226 -10.99 10.29 -14.17
CA LEU A 226 -11.95 9.90 -13.13
C LEU A 226 -13.36 9.78 -13.67
N GLN A 227 -13.82 10.79 -14.43
CA GLN A 227 -15.17 10.82 -14.99
C GLN A 227 -15.41 9.65 -15.94
N ALA A 228 -14.43 9.36 -16.82
CA ALA A 228 -14.53 8.24 -17.74
C ALA A 228 -14.65 6.88 -17.02
N LEU A 229 -14.03 6.72 -15.85
CA LEU A 229 -14.16 5.49 -15.05
C LEU A 229 -15.48 5.44 -14.26
N ILE A 230 -15.96 6.57 -13.74
CA ILE A 230 -17.29 6.66 -13.08
C ILE A 230 -18.40 6.26 -14.06
N GLU A 231 -18.30 6.68 -15.31
CA GLU A 231 -19.29 6.38 -16.36
C GLU A 231 -19.16 4.98 -16.95
N HIS A 232 -18.09 4.24 -16.62
CA HIS A 232 -17.83 2.93 -17.20
C HIS A 232 -18.72 1.85 -16.55
N PRO A 233 -19.61 1.17 -17.30
CA PRO A 233 -20.66 0.31 -16.72
C PRO A 233 -20.13 -0.92 -15.96
N SER A 234 -18.91 -1.36 -16.25
CA SER A 234 -18.30 -2.54 -15.61
C SER A 234 -17.33 -2.18 -14.49
N ILE A 235 -17.16 -0.90 -14.15
CA ILE A 235 -16.30 -0.45 -13.06
C ILE A 235 -17.19 0.11 -11.96
N ASN A 236 -17.12 -0.47 -10.78
CA ASN A 236 -17.93 -0.09 -9.63
C ASN A 236 -17.09 0.22 -8.37
N ALA A 237 -15.77 0.23 -8.52
CA ALA A 237 -14.83 0.70 -7.50
C ALA A 237 -13.66 1.45 -8.14
N ILE A 238 -13.20 2.52 -7.49
CA ILE A 238 -12.07 3.33 -7.93
C ILE A 238 -11.17 3.57 -6.73
N SER A 239 -9.89 3.21 -6.88
CA SER A 239 -8.85 3.57 -5.90
C SER A 239 -8.01 4.70 -6.48
N SER A 240 -8.00 5.87 -5.83
CA SER A 240 -7.25 7.04 -6.29
C SER A 240 -6.05 7.30 -5.40
N TYR A 241 -4.87 7.05 -5.92
CA TYR A 241 -3.60 7.22 -5.23
C TYR A 241 -2.93 8.55 -5.58
N LEU A 242 -2.41 9.23 -4.58
CA LEU A 242 -1.52 10.36 -4.80
C LEU A 242 -0.12 9.85 -5.11
N LEU A 243 0.48 10.27 -6.24
CA LEU A 243 1.84 9.87 -6.58
C LEU A 243 2.82 10.29 -5.48
N THR A 244 3.56 9.33 -4.98
CA THR A 244 4.63 9.54 -4.02
C THR A 244 5.99 9.46 -4.73
N SER A 245 6.55 10.60 -5.08
CA SER A 245 7.76 10.69 -5.90
C SER A 245 9.00 10.07 -5.24
N GLY A 246 9.11 10.16 -3.92
CA GLY A 246 10.23 9.56 -3.18
C GLY A 246 10.28 8.03 -3.17
N ALA A 247 9.23 7.35 -3.64
CA ALA A 247 9.17 5.89 -3.60
C ALA A 247 9.96 5.19 -4.71
N SER A 248 10.25 5.87 -5.83
CA SER A 248 10.92 5.27 -6.97
C SER A 248 12.14 6.07 -7.41
N PRO A 249 13.36 5.51 -7.29
CA PRO A 249 14.57 6.15 -7.82
C PRO A 249 14.50 6.46 -9.31
N SER A 250 13.84 5.62 -10.10
CA SER A 250 13.61 5.87 -11.55
C SER A 250 12.77 7.11 -11.79
N LEU A 251 11.73 7.34 -10.99
CA LEU A 251 10.91 8.53 -11.06
C LEU A 251 11.72 9.78 -10.69
N ILE A 252 12.45 9.71 -9.55
CA ILE A 252 13.31 10.80 -9.09
C ILE A 252 14.36 11.13 -10.16
N GLY A 253 15.06 10.13 -10.68
CA GLY A 253 16.08 10.30 -11.73
C GLY A 253 15.50 10.94 -12.99
N GLY A 254 14.30 10.52 -13.43
CA GLY A 254 13.61 11.10 -14.57
C GLY A 254 13.22 12.56 -14.36
N LEU A 255 12.75 12.92 -13.16
CA LEU A 255 12.42 14.31 -12.81
C LEU A 255 13.67 15.20 -12.75
N LEU A 256 14.73 14.73 -12.10
CA LEU A 256 15.99 15.48 -11.92
C LEU A 256 16.74 15.69 -13.24
N SER A 257 16.71 14.70 -14.13
CA SER A 257 17.34 14.81 -15.46
C SER A 257 16.51 15.59 -16.47
N GLY A 258 15.27 15.95 -16.17
CA GLY A 258 14.34 16.56 -17.12
C GLY A 258 13.81 15.59 -18.19
N ALA A 259 14.05 14.28 -18.05
CA ALA A 259 13.49 13.25 -18.93
C ALA A 259 11.98 13.05 -18.73
N LEU A 260 11.45 13.45 -17.57
CA LEU A 260 10.04 13.52 -17.27
C LEU A 260 9.60 14.99 -17.16
N PRO A 261 8.33 15.29 -17.49
CA PRO A 261 7.74 16.59 -17.19
C PRO A 261 7.81 16.92 -15.68
N GLN A 262 7.69 18.20 -15.35
CA GLN A 262 7.64 18.61 -13.95
C GLN A 262 6.42 18.05 -13.25
N GLN A 263 6.57 17.75 -11.96
CA GLN A 263 5.46 17.42 -11.09
C GLN A 263 4.59 18.65 -10.82
N ALA A 264 3.30 18.40 -10.56
CA ALA A 264 2.39 19.42 -10.09
C ALA A 264 2.91 20.10 -8.81
N SER A 265 2.66 21.40 -8.67
CA SER A 265 3.00 22.14 -7.45
C SER A 265 2.29 21.53 -6.22
N PRO A 266 2.78 21.76 -5.00
CA PRO A 266 2.10 21.31 -3.78
C PRO A 266 0.63 21.75 -3.72
N HIS A 267 0.35 22.97 -4.16
CA HIS A 267 -1.01 23.51 -4.24
C HIS A 267 -1.88 22.73 -5.24
N ASP A 268 -1.39 22.51 -6.45
CA ASP A 268 -2.13 21.76 -7.48
C ASP A 268 -2.35 20.30 -7.08
N ARG A 269 -1.41 19.69 -6.39
CA ARG A 269 -1.54 18.34 -5.84
C ARG A 269 -2.67 18.25 -4.81
N ALA A 270 -2.76 19.23 -3.89
CA ALA A 270 -3.84 19.30 -2.92
C ALA A 270 -5.19 19.53 -3.61
N LEU A 271 -5.23 20.39 -4.64
CA LEU A 271 -6.44 20.63 -5.44
C LEU A 271 -6.88 19.37 -6.22
N MET A 272 -5.95 18.65 -6.85
CA MET A 272 -6.26 17.39 -7.53
C MET A 272 -6.90 16.41 -6.56
N ARG A 273 -6.30 16.20 -5.39
CA ARG A 273 -6.81 15.28 -4.37
C ARG A 273 -8.20 15.69 -3.87
N LEU A 274 -8.36 16.97 -3.52
CA LEU A 274 -9.63 17.50 -3.04
C LEU A 274 -10.75 17.34 -4.10
N ASN A 275 -10.46 17.66 -5.36
CA ASN A 275 -11.45 17.56 -6.43
C ASN A 275 -11.79 16.10 -6.76
N THR A 276 -10.80 15.20 -6.78
CA THR A 276 -11.03 13.76 -6.98
C THR A 276 -11.98 13.20 -5.92
N TYR A 277 -11.68 13.43 -4.64
CA TYR A 277 -12.53 12.98 -3.54
C TYR A 277 -13.91 13.64 -3.57
N GLY A 278 -13.95 14.94 -3.78
CA GLY A 278 -15.20 15.69 -3.85
C GLY A 278 -16.10 15.25 -5.01
N THR A 279 -15.52 14.84 -6.14
CA THR A 279 -16.28 14.31 -7.28
C THR A 279 -16.90 12.96 -6.93
N LEU A 280 -16.11 12.00 -6.44
CA LEU A 280 -16.63 10.68 -6.05
C LEU A 280 -17.76 10.77 -5.03
N LEU A 281 -17.59 11.60 -4.01
CA LEU A 281 -18.65 11.80 -2.99
C LEU A 281 -19.92 12.46 -3.56
N ARG A 282 -19.78 13.42 -4.49
CA ARG A 282 -20.95 14.06 -5.16
C ARG A 282 -21.71 13.10 -6.06
N GLU A 283 -20.98 12.19 -6.70
CA GLU A 283 -21.59 11.11 -7.52
C GLU A 283 -22.22 9.99 -6.66
N GLY A 284 -22.20 10.12 -5.32
CA GLY A 284 -22.81 9.17 -4.40
C GLY A 284 -21.94 7.95 -4.08
N TRP A 285 -20.67 7.94 -4.52
CA TRP A 285 -19.75 6.87 -4.18
C TRP A 285 -19.40 6.91 -2.70
N VAL A 286 -19.31 5.74 -2.07
CA VAL A 286 -18.98 5.62 -0.66
C VAL A 286 -17.53 5.23 -0.48
N ARG A 287 -16.87 5.86 0.47
CA ARG A 287 -15.48 5.54 0.80
C ARG A 287 -15.39 4.19 1.50
N ARG A 288 -14.41 3.40 1.10
CA ARG A 288 -13.96 2.18 1.78
C ARG A 288 -12.43 2.21 1.85
N GLY A 289 -11.89 2.43 3.05
CA GLY A 289 -10.45 2.60 3.25
C GLY A 289 -9.92 3.98 2.84
N THR A 290 -8.61 4.05 2.62
CA THR A 290 -7.90 5.34 2.44
C THR A 290 -8.14 5.98 1.09
N ASN A 291 -8.09 5.20 0.02
CA ASN A 291 -8.12 5.71 -1.36
C ASN A 291 -9.22 5.07 -2.20
N THR A 292 -9.93 4.07 -1.69
CA THR A 292 -10.94 3.30 -2.44
C THR A 292 -12.33 3.85 -2.20
N TYR A 293 -13.05 4.04 -3.29
CA TYR A 293 -14.46 4.46 -3.34
C TYR A 293 -15.25 3.44 -4.15
N ILE A 294 -16.46 3.16 -3.72
CA ILE A 294 -17.33 2.13 -4.32
C ILE A 294 -18.68 2.76 -4.63
N ASP A 295 -19.24 2.43 -5.79
CA ASP A 295 -20.63 2.75 -6.12
C ASP A 295 -21.57 1.80 -5.34
N PRO A 296 -22.27 2.28 -4.30
CA PRO A 296 -23.14 1.43 -3.50
C PRO A 296 -24.40 0.96 -4.24
N SER A 297 -24.71 1.57 -5.38
CA SER A 297 -25.85 1.17 -6.21
C SER A 297 -25.53 -0.02 -7.11
N ALA A 298 -24.24 -0.20 -7.45
CA ALA A 298 -23.75 -1.26 -8.33
C ALA A 298 -23.21 -2.48 -7.59
N VAL A 299 -23.01 -2.40 -6.27
CA VAL A 299 -22.48 -3.49 -5.45
C VAL A 299 -23.53 -3.97 -4.45
N PRO A 300 -23.85 -5.29 -4.40
CA PRO A 300 -24.82 -5.82 -3.43
C PRO A 300 -24.43 -5.49 -1.98
N ALA A 301 -25.41 -5.10 -1.15
CA ALA A 301 -25.17 -4.71 0.24
C ALA A 301 -24.35 -5.73 1.05
N PRO A 302 -24.63 -7.06 1.01
CA PRO A 302 -23.79 -8.03 1.72
C PRO A 302 -22.34 -8.08 1.24
N THR A 303 -22.09 -7.75 -0.02
CA THR A 303 -20.73 -7.63 -0.56
C THR A 303 -20.09 -6.32 -0.11
N LEU A 304 -20.83 -5.22 -0.16
CA LEU A 304 -20.35 -3.92 0.29
C LEU A 304 -19.91 -3.95 1.76
N ASP A 305 -20.65 -4.67 2.61
CA ASP A 305 -20.32 -4.86 4.03
C ASP A 305 -19.04 -5.66 4.27
N LYS A 306 -18.66 -6.54 3.33
CA LYS A 306 -17.39 -7.30 3.40
C LYS A 306 -16.18 -6.46 3.04
N ILE A 307 -16.34 -5.44 2.19
CA ILE A 307 -15.21 -4.65 1.70
C ILE A 307 -14.64 -3.82 2.82
N SER A 308 -13.48 -4.23 3.30
CA SER A 308 -12.76 -3.54 4.38
C SER A 308 -11.91 -2.36 3.89
N GLY A 309 -11.85 -2.13 2.59
CA GLY A 309 -10.92 -1.16 1.99
C GLY A 309 -9.47 -1.54 2.22
N ASN A 310 -9.20 -2.83 2.26
CA ASN A 310 -7.87 -3.37 2.50
C ASN A 310 -6.93 -2.95 1.37
N GLU A 311 -6.21 -1.88 1.63
CA GLU A 311 -5.04 -1.51 0.88
C GLU A 311 -3.85 -2.08 1.63
N CYS A 312 -3.24 -3.08 1.05
CA CYS A 312 -2.04 -3.75 1.51
C CYS A 312 -1.15 -2.85 2.36
N LEU A 313 -0.51 -3.38 3.35
CA LEU A 313 0.53 -2.76 4.18
C LEU A 313 0.13 -2.48 5.64
N GLY A 314 -0.83 -3.19 6.18
CA GLY A 314 -1.19 -3.08 7.60
C GLY A 314 -2.01 -1.82 7.90
N GLN A 315 -2.81 -1.42 6.97
CA GLN A 315 -3.50 -0.14 6.97
C GLN A 315 -4.97 -0.23 7.36
N SER A 316 -5.46 -1.42 7.70
CA SER A 316 -6.87 -1.54 8.08
C SER A 316 -7.10 -1.24 9.55
N HIS A 317 -8.15 -0.50 9.82
CA HIS A 317 -8.60 -0.21 11.16
C HIS A 317 -9.20 -1.42 11.88
N HIS A 318 -9.71 -2.40 11.13
CA HIS A 318 -10.28 -3.62 11.69
C HIS A 318 -9.24 -4.65 12.13
N ALA A 319 -8.01 -4.55 11.59
CA ALA A 319 -6.97 -5.51 11.89
C ALA A 319 -5.77 -4.84 12.54
N ALA A 320 -5.51 -5.22 13.76
CA ALA A 320 -4.22 -4.94 14.39
C ALA A 320 -3.13 -5.90 13.89
N PHE A 321 -3.50 -6.95 13.17
CA PHE A 321 -2.62 -7.97 12.62
C PHE A 321 -2.72 -8.04 11.11
N LEU A 322 -1.66 -7.64 10.44
CA LEU A 322 -1.40 -7.96 9.05
C LEU A 322 -0.34 -9.05 9.00
N LEU A 323 -0.65 -10.16 8.36
CA LEU A 323 0.30 -11.25 8.12
C LEU A 323 0.60 -11.33 6.63
N GLY A 324 1.83 -10.93 6.26
CA GLY A 324 2.32 -10.93 4.91
C GLY A 324 3.23 -12.12 4.62
N VAL A 325 3.04 -12.78 3.47
CA VAL A 325 3.85 -13.90 2.98
C VAL A 325 4.29 -13.70 1.54
N GLY A 326 5.39 -14.31 1.17
CA GLY A 326 6.02 -14.15 -0.13
C GLY A 326 7.21 -13.18 -0.07
N ALA A 327 8.05 -13.17 -1.11
CA ALA A 327 9.20 -12.27 -1.17
C ALA A 327 8.73 -10.80 -1.18
N SER A 328 9.38 -9.91 -0.47
CA SER A 328 9.01 -8.50 -0.21
C SER A 328 7.77 -8.31 0.66
N ALA A 329 7.09 -9.36 1.11
CA ALA A 329 5.92 -9.20 1.95
C ALA A 329 6.25 -8.59 3.31
N ILE A 330 5.33 -7.78 3.81
CA ILE A 330 5.42 -7.13 5.12
C ILE A 330 4.35 -7.69 6.02
N SER A 331 4.71 -7.99 7.27
CA SER A 331 3.75 -8.21 8.34
C SER A 331 3.88 -7.11 9.38
N SER A 332 2.75 -6.74 9.99
CA SER A 332 2.70 -5.71 11.02
C SER A 332 1.69 -6.11 12.10
N MET A 333 2.14 -6.11 13.32
CA MET A 333 1.32 -6.41 14.49
C MET A 333 1.84 -5.61 15.69
N PRO A 334 1.10 -5.54 16.81
CA PRO A 334 1.57 -4.78 17.98
C PRO A 334 2.97 -5.21 18.41
N GLY A 335 3.91 -4.26 18.41
CA GLY A 335 5.28 -4.50 18.83
C GLY A 335 6.18 -5.22 17.84
N VAL A 336 5.68 -5.64 16.66
CA VAL A 336 6.49 -6.38 15.68
C VAL A 336 6.20 -5.90 14.26
N ARG A 337 7.27 -5.67 13.52
CA ARG A 337 7.23 -5.57 12.05
C ARG A 337 8.23 -6.56 11.49
N LEU A 338 7.85 -7.32 10.51
CA LEU A 338 8.78 -8.12 9.72
C LEU A 338 8.60 -7.85 8.23
N GLU A 339 9.72 -7.89 7.50
CA GLU A 339 9.75 -7.78 6.05
C GLU A 339 10.57 -8.94 5.50
N GLN A 340 10.05 -9.58 4.48
CA GLN A 340 10.73 -10.67 3.78
C GLN A 340 11.77 -10.10 2.81
N VAL A 341 12.85 -10.86 2.54
CA VAL A 341 13.80 -10.47 1.50
C VAL A 341 13.11 -10.27 0.15
N SER A 342 13.56 -9.30 -0.63
CA SER A 342 12.93 -8.95 -1.91
C SER A 342 13.33 -9.87 -3.07
N SER A 343 14.48 -10.51 -3.00
CA SER A 343 14.96 -11.43 -4.03
C SER A 343 14.11 -12.70 -4.06
N LEU A 344 13.35 -12.91 -5.13
CA LEU A 344 12.54 -14.11 -5.34
C LEU A 344 13.37 -15.39 -5.21
N GLY A 345 14.57 -15.42 -5.79
CA GLY A 345 15.45 -16.59 -5.73
C GLY A 345 15.93 -16.91 -4.32
N GLN A 346 16.35 -15.91 -3.56
CA GLN A 346 16.78 -16.07 -2.16
C GLN A 346 15.63 -16.50 -1.28
N TRP A 347 14.45 -15.88 -1.48
CA TRP A 347 13.25 -16.22 -0.72
C TRP A 347 12.84 -17.68 -0.96
N MET A 348 12.76 -18.10 -2.23
CA MET A 348 12.39 -19.48 -2.57
C MET A 348 13.39 -20.51 -2.01
N ALA A 349 14.70 -20.23 -2.13
CA ALA A 349 15.73 -21.12 -1.62
C ALA A 349 15.68 -21.30 -0.10
N ALA A 350 15.38 -20.23 0.66
CA ALA A 350 15.21 -20.31 2.10
C ALA A 350 13.89 -21.04 2.46
N ALA A 351 12.79 -20.70 1.81
CA ALA A 351 11.50 -21.34 2.05
C ALA A 351 11.51 -22.85 1.76
N GLU A 352 12.30 -23.31 0.79
CA GLU A 352 12.55 -24.74 0.52
C GLU A 352 13.25 -25.44 1.68
N ARG A 353 14.13 -24.73 2.40
CA ARG A 353 14.76 -25.22 3.64
C ARG A 353 13.90 -25.07 4.88
N LYS A 354 12.66 -24.55 4.71
CA LYS A 354 11.75 -24.24 5.82
C LYS A 354 12.27 -23.13 6.75
N GLU A 355 12.92 -22.14 6.16
CA GLU A 355 13.46 -20.95 6.82
C GLU A 355 12.67 -19.71 6.37
N HIS A 356 12.44 -18.77 7.30
CA HIS A 356 11.86 -17.47 6.99
C HIS A 356 12.98 -16.49 6.62
N PRO A 357 13.09 -16.07 5.36
CA PRO A 357 14.15 -15.18 4.91
C PRO A 357 13.79 -13.72 5.19
N LEU A 358 14.08 -13.26 6.42
CA LEU A 358 13.77 -11.90 6.85
C LEU A 358 14.83 -10.90 6.38
N HIS A 359 14.38 -9.73 5.97
CA HIS A 359 15.22 -8.57 5.70
C HIS A 359 15.41 -7.78 7.02
N LEU A 360 16.31 -8.27 7.87
CA LEU A 360 16.49 -7.77 9.25
C LEU A 360 16.59 -6.25 9.39
N PRO A 361 17.30 -5.49 8.50
CA PRO A 361 17.33 -4.03 8.58
C PRO A 361 15.97 -3.34 8.50
N LYS A 362 14.95 -4.05 7.99
CA LYS A 362 13.58 -3.53 7.92
C LYS A 362 12.61 -4.23 8.87
N CYS A 363 13.10 -5.09 9.74
CA CYS A 363 12.35 -5.69 10.82
C CYS A 363 12.45 -4.85 12.09
N ALA A 364 11.47 -5.01 13.00
CA ALA A 364 11.51 -4.40 14.32
C ALA A 364 10.75 -5.24 15.34
N THR A 365 11.24 -5.21 16.56
CA THR A 365 10.61 -5.84 17.73
C THR A 365 10.31 -4.82 18.82
N VAL A 366 10.05 -3.57 18.43
CA VAL A 366 9.78 -2.49 19.39
C VAL A 366 8.42 -2.74 20.06
N PRO A 367 8.34 -2.75 21.40
CA PRO A 367 7.11 -3.01 22.13
C PRO A 367 5.95 -2.04 21.80
N GLN A 368 6.22 -1.02 21.02
CA GLN A 368 5.27 0.04 20.69
C GLN A 368 5.50 0.54 19.27
N THR A 369 5.21 -0.32 18.29
CA THR A 369 4.99 0.16 16.92
C THR A 369 3.62 0.83 16.86
N ASP A 370 3.56 1.96 17.53
CA ASP A 370 2.37 2.74 17.83
C ASP A 370 1.57 3.18 16.61
N ALA A 371 2.21 3.35 15.47
CA ALA A 371 1.49 3.84 14.33
C ALA A 371 0.55 2.84 13.68
N ALA A 372 0.89 1.56 13.70
CA ALA A 372 -0.05 0.55 13.23
C ALA A 372 -1.32 0.51 14.10
N LEU A 373 -1.19 0.90 15.39
CA LEU A 373 -2.30 0.86 16.34
C LEU A 373 -3.27 2.05 16.19
N TRP A 374 -2.83 3.19 15.69
CA TRP A 374 -3.67 4.37 15.67
C TRP A 374 -3.58 5.23 14.41
N VAL A 375 -2.40 5.40 13.83
CA VAL A 375 -2.24 6.20 12.62
C VAL A 375 -2.95 5.55 11.43
N PHE A 376 -2.80 4.26 11.26
CA PHE A 376 -3.50 3.55 10.19
C PHE A 376 -5.01 3.51 10.39
N PRO A 377 -5.56 3.18 11.56
CA PRO A 377 -6.99 3.34 11.79
C PRO A 377 -7.50 4.73 11.46
N LEU A 378 -6.81 5.77 11.91
CA LEU A 378 -7.20 7.16 11.63
C LEU A 378 -7.27 7.47 10.12
N ARG A 379 -6.37 6.87 9.32
CA ARG A 379 -6.38 7.02 7.85
C ARG A 379 -7.60 6.38 7.18
N HIS A 380 -8.15 5.33 7.73
CA HIS A 380 -9.22 4.55 7.12
C HIS A 380 -10.61 5.04 7.53
N GLU A 381 -11.14 4.53 8.60
CA GLU A 381 -12.49 4.83 9.05
C GLU A 381 -12.53 5.55 10.40
N GLY A 382 -11.34 5.81 10.93
CA GLY A 382 -11.16 6.47 12.21
C GLY A 382 -10.53 5.56 13.26
N LEU A 383 -10.03 6.17 14.32
CA LEU A 383 -9.50 5.50 15.49
C LEU A 383 -10.64 5.33 16.52
N PRO A 384 -11.14 4.10 16.77
CA PRO A 384 -12.21 3.89 17.74
C PRO A 384 -11.82 4.34 19.15
N GLN A 385 -12.77 4.92 19.90
CA GLN A 385 -12.52 5.46 21.23
C GLN A 385 -11.94 4.40 22.20
N HIS A 386 -12.50 3.18 22.21
CA HIS A 386 -12.01 2.10 23.07
C HIS A 386 -10.55 1.70 22.77
N ARG A 387 -10.12 1.81 21.51
CA ARG A 387 -8.73 1.55 21.12
C ARG A 387 -7.81 2.68 21.58
N TYR A 388 -8.23 3.92 21.40
CA TYR A 388 -7.51 5.08 21.94
C TYR A 388 -7.31 4.98 23.46
N ASP A 389 -8.37 4.65 24.19
CA ASP A 389 -8.33 4.47 25.63
C ASP A 389 -7.39 3.33 26.05
N TRP A 390 -7.44 2.20 25.33
CA TRP A 390 -6.53 1.09 25.55
C TRP A 390 -5.07 1.49 25.33
N MET A 391 -4.79 2.25 24.28
CA MET A 391 -3.43 2.71 23.96
C MET A 391 -2.88 3.65 25.04
N LEU A 392 -3.71 4.56 25.54
CA LEU A 392 -3.34 5.42 26.66
C LEU A 392 -3.04 4.61 27.92
N ALA A 393 -3.92 3.67 28.27
CA ALA A 393 -3.77 2.84 29.46
C ALA A 393 -2.53 1.93 29.42
N ASN A 394 -2.06 1.56 28.23
CA ASN A 394 -0.91 0.68 28.04
C ASN A 394 0.37 1.44 27.61
N GLY A 395 0.38 2.78 27.66
CA GLY A 395 1.57 3.58 27.32
C GLY A 395 2.01 3.51 25.86
N ALA A 396 1.11 3.12 24.97
CA ALA A 396 1.37 3.08 23.51
C ALA A 396 1.39 4.47 22.89
N LEU A 397 0.74 5.47 23.51
CA LEU A 397 0.81 6.88 23.15
C LEU A 397 1.64 7.65 24.16
N ASP A 398 2.49 8.56 23.66
CA ASP A 398 3.19 9.52 24.49
C ASP A 398 2.46 10.87 24.56
N ASP A 399 2.90 11.74 25.46
CA ASP A 399 2.28 13.06 25.67
C ASP A 399 2.39 13.96 24.44
N GLU A 400 3.43 13.81 23.61
CA GLU A 400 3.60 14.61 22.38
C GLU A 400 2.53 14.21 21.37
N GLN A 401 2.31 12.90 21.17
CA GLN A 401 1.30 12.38 20.26
C GLN A 401 -0.12 12.79 20.68
N VAL A 402 -0.42 12.74 21.97
CA VAL A 402 -1.71 13.20 22.52
C VAL A 402 -1.92 14.70 22.29
N ARG A 403 -0.89 15.52 22.53
CA ARG A 403 -0.96 16.96 22.25
C ARG A 403 -1.14 17.24 20.77
N THR A 404 -0.40 16.54 19.92
CA THR A 404 -0.51 16.67 18.46
C THR A 404 -1.91 16.34 17.98
N LEU A 405 -2.49 15.23 18.44
CA LEU A 405 -3.85 14.83 18.06
C LEU A 405 -4.89 15.90 18.46
N ARG A 406 -4.77 16.49 19.65
CA ARG A 406 -5.62 17.60 20.09
C ARG A 406 -5.47 18.84 19.20
N SER A 407 -4.23 19.22 18.87
CA SER A 407 -3.97 20.35 17.96
C SER A 407 -4.61 20.13 16.58
N LEU A 408 -4.56 18.90 16.06
CA LEU A 408 -5.20 18.55 14.80
C LEU A 408 -6.73 18.64 14.87
N CYS A 409 -7.32 18.35 16.03
CA CYS A 409 -8.75 18.56 16.26
C CYS A 409 -9.09 20.07 16.28
N ASP A 410 -8.30 20.87 16.99
CA ASP A 410 -8.49 22.35 17.08
C ASP A 410 -8.35 23.02 15.71
N GLU A 411 -7.50 22.46 14.83
CA GLU A 411 -7.28 22.92 13.45
C GLU A 411 -8.35 22.41 12.47
N GLY A 412 -9.27 21.54 12.92
CA GLY A 412 -10.34 20.99 12.07
C GLY A 412 -9.85 19.95 11.05
N LEU A 413 -8.68 19.35 11.25
CA LEU A 413 -8.12 18.29 10.42
C LEU A 413 -8.57 16.89 10.88
N VAL A 414 -8.79 16.76 12.18
CA VAL A 414 -9.33 15.58 12.83
C VAL A 414 -10.61 15.97 13.56
N ARG A 415 -11.60 15.12 13.58
CA ARG A 415 -12.83 15.29 14.35
C ARG A 415 -12.88 14.26 15.46
N HIS A 416 -13.12 14.69 16.69
CA HIS A 416 -13.39 13.79 17.81
C HIS A 416 -14.90 13.65 17.99
N THR A 417 -15.38 12.41 17.98
CA THR A 417 -16.80 12.06 18.13
C THR A 417 -16.98 11.10 19.30
N ALA A 418 -18.21 10.74 19.61
CA ALA A 418 -18.49 9.72 20.62
C ALA A 418 -17.95 8.32 20.23
N LEU A 419 -17.68 8.09 18.93
CA LEU A 419 -17.16 6.83 18.41
C LEU A 419 -15.61 6.80 18.39
N GLY A 420 -14.96 7.98 18.48
CA GLY A 420 -13.52 8.12 18.43
C GLY A 420 -13.07 9.27 17.54
N TYR A 421 -11.90 9.13 16.95
CA TYR A 421 -11.27 10.16 16.11
C TYR A 421 -11.34 9.78 14.64
N GLU A 422 -11.69 10.73 13.79
CA GLU A 422 -11.77 10.53 12.34
C GLU A 422 -11.20 11.74 11.58
N LEU A 423 -10.63 11.51 10.41
CA LEU A 423 -10.18 12.61 9.55
C LEU A 423 -11.39 13.37 8.99
N THR A 424 -11.28 14.69 8.95
CA THR A 424 -12.18 15.51 8.13
C THR A 424 -11.77 15.41 6.66
N VAL A 425 -12.61 15.88 5.73
CA VAL A 425 -12.24 15.95 4.30
C VAL A 425 -10.93 16.72 4.11
N LEU A 426 -10.71 17.79 4.86
CA LEU A 426 -9.46 18.55 4.82
C LEU A 426 -8.29 17.74 5.39
N GLY A 427 -8.52 17.00 6.48
CA GLY A 427 -7.53 16.08 7.05
C GLY A 427 -7.10 15.00 6.07
N GLU A 428 -8.02 14.47 5.27
CA GLU A 428 -7.72 13.47 4.26
C GLU A 428 -6.83 14.02 3.14
N VAL A 429 -7.03 15.28 2.73
CA VAL A 429 -6.16 15.94 1.74
C VAL A 429 -4.70 15.98 2.20
N PHE A 430 -4.49 16.19 3.49
CA PHE A 430 -3.16 16.32 4.11
C PHE A 430 -2.69 15.07 4.86
N MET A 431 -3.35 13.96 4.67
CA MET A 431 -3.17 12.73 5.46
C MET A 431 -1.71 12.28 5.60
N GLY A 432 -0.92 12.27 4.52
CA GLY A 432 0.49 11.87 4.60
C GLY A 432 1.30 12.72 5.58
N HIS A 433 1.01 14.01 5.64
CA HIS A 433 1.68 14.92 6.58
C HIS A 433 1.18 14.71 8.01
N LEU A 434 -0.14 14.52 8.19
CA LEU A 434 -0.71 14.24 9.51
C LEU A 434 -0.13 12.95 10.10
N VAL A 435 -0.04 11.90 9.29
CA VAL A 435 0.61 10.64 9.68
C VAL A 435 2.05 10.87 10.15
N ARG A 436 2.81 11.72 9.45
CA ARG A 436 4.17 12.06 9.87
C ARG A 436 4.22 12.80 11.21
N LEU A 437 3.34 13.78 11.43
CA LEU A 437 3.27 14.53 12.69
C LEU A 437 2.96 13.61 13.88
N LEU A 438 2.14 12.58 13.65
CA LEU A 438 1.72 11.64 14.68
C LEU A 438 2.74 10.53 14.97
N LYS A 439 3.81 10.41 14.16
CA LYS A 439 4.91 9.44 14.39
C LYS A 439 5.85 9.93 15.50
N LYS A 440 6.42 9.01 16.25
CA LYS A 440 7.56 9.31 17.15
C LYS A 440 8.75 9.86 16.37
N GLU A 441 9.59 10.65 17.03
CA GLU A 441 10.74 11.30 16.40
C GLU A 441 11.69 10.32 15.70
N ALA A 442 12.00 9.19 16.35
CA ALA A 442 12.83 8.15 15.75
C ALA A 442 12.27 7.61 14.43
N ASN A 443 10.95 7.46 14.35
CA ASN A 443 10.26 7.00 13.14
C ASN A 443 10.21 8.10 12.07
N ARG A 444 10.06 9.37 12.46
CA ARG A 444 10.18 10.52 11.54
C ARG A 444 11.55 10.55 10.90
N LYS A 445 12.61 10.38 11.73
CA LYS A 445 13.98 10.34 11.24
C LYS A 445 14.22 9.20 10.26
N ALA A 446 13.73 7.99 10.55
CA ALA A 446 13.86 6.84 9.63
C ALA A 446 13.18 7.10 8.26
N VAL A 447 12.06 7.84 8.25
CA VAL A 447 11.43 8.28 6.98
C VAL A 447 12.31 9.29 6.25
N ASP A 448 12.91 10.25 6.96
CA ASP A 448 13.78 11.26 6.36
C ASP A 448 15.07 10.64 5.79
N ASP A 449 15.64 9.68 6.50
CA ASP A 449 16.80 8.92 6.03
C ASP A 449 16.45 8.14 4.74
N TYR A 450 15.31 7.46 4.70
CA TYR A 450 14.83 6.76 3.50
C TYR A 450 14.61 7.70 2.29
N ILE A 451 14.01 8.88 2.53
CA ILE A 451 13.83 9.90 1.48
C ILE A 451 15.21 10.35 0.95
N SER A 452 16.15 10.58 1.85
CA SER A 452 17.51 11.02 1.50
C SER A 452 18.23 9.99 0.67
N GLU A 453 18.10 8.71 0.99
CA GLU A 453 18.64 7.59 0.19
C GLU A 453 18.00 7.53 -1.20
N GLY A 454 16.67 7.65 -1.28
CA GLY A 454 15.95 7.68 -2.55
C GLY A 454 16.40 8.84 -3.44
N LEU A 455 16.63 10.01 -2.85
CA LEU A 455 17.16 11.18 -3.57
C LEU A 455 18.59 10.96 -4.07
N ALA A 456 19.45 10.36 -3.25
CA ALA A 456 20.83 10.05 -3.65
C ALA A 456 20.86 9.07 -4.82
N LEU A 457 20.05 8.00 -4.77
CA LEU A 457 19.90 7.04 -5.87
C LEU A 457 19.33 7.71 -7.14
N GLY A 458 18.31 8.58 -7.00
CA GLY A 458 17.74 9.32 -8.10
C GLY A 458 18.75 10.27 -8.77
N ASN A 459 19.58 10.95 -7.98
CA ASN A 459 20.67 11.78 -8.49
C ASN A 459 21.70 10.95 -9.28
N ALA A 460 22.06 9.78 -8.77
CA ALA A 460 23.00 8.89 -9.46
C ALA A 460 22.45 8.37 -10.79
N ILE A 461 21.14 8.09 -10.87
CA ILE A 461 20.45 7.73 -12.13
C ILE A 461 20.44 8.93 -13.10
N ALA A 462 20.10 10.12 -12.60
CA ALA A 462 20.08 11.34 -13.41
C ALA A 462 21.45 11.70 -13.99
N ALA A 463 22.51 11.43 -13.24
CA ALA A 463 23.90 11.63 -13.68
C ALA A 463 24.42 10.50 -14.59
N GLY A 464 23.63 9.46 -14.87
CA GLY A 464 24.07 8.29 -15.64
C GLY A 464 25.09 7.39 -14.92
N ALA A 465 25.31 7.59 -13.63
CA ALA A 465 26.22 6.77 -12.82
C ALA A 465 25.62 5.43 -12.41
N LEU A 466 24.28 5.32 -12.45
CA LEU A 466 23.53 4.08 -12.25
C LEU A 466 22.60 3.85 -13.43
N GLU A 467 22.58 2.62 -13.93
CA GLU A 467 21.55 2.20 -14.86
C GLU A 467 20.20 2.11 -14.14
N ASP A 468 19.13 2.51 -14.86
CA ASP A 468 17.76 2.32 -14.38
C ASP A 468 17.50 0.84 -14.04
N ARG A 469 16.66 0.58 -13.03
CA ARG A 469 16.32 -0.75 -12.45
C ARG A 469 16.16 -1.91 -13.45
N ARG A 470 15.92 -1.61 -14.73
CA ARG A 470 15.80 -2.63 -15.78
C ARG A 470 17.05 -3.48 -15.96
N ASN A 471 18.24 -2.94 -15.64
CA ASN A 471 19.54 -3.59 -15.86
C ASN A 471 20.30 -3.86 -14.56
N VAL A 472 19.83 -3.34 -13.42
CA VAL A 472 20.46 -3.60 -12.13
C VAL A 472 19.99 -4.95 -11.65
N ASN A 473 20.82 -5.98 -11.88
CA ASN A 473 20.66 -7.25 -11.17
C ASN A 473 20.56 -6.96 -9.67
N ASN A 474 19.57 -7.52 -8.99
CA ASN A 474 19.29 -7.33 -7.55
C ASN A 474 20.51 -7.46 -6.62
N ARG A 475 21.67 -7.92 -7.10
CA ARG A 475 22.93 -7.97 -6.38
C ARG A 475 23.59 -6.60 -6.18
N GLN A 476 23.45 -5.66 -7.12
CA GLN A 476 24.18 -4.37 -7.04
C GLN A 476 23.49 -3.36 -6.13
N VAL A 477 22.19 -3.41 -5.95
CA VAL A 477 21.47 -2.49 -5.05
C VAL A 477 21.61 -2.91 -3.58
N ALA A 478 21.73 -4.21 -3.32
CA ALA A 478 21.96 -4.73 -1.96
C ALA A 478 23.44 -4.56 -1.49
N ASP A 479 24.39 -4.46 -2.45
CA ASP A 479 25.82 -4.37 -2.19
C ASP A 479 26.39 -2.94 -2.28
N LEU A 480 25.58 -1.95 -2.72
CA LEU A 480 25.97 -0.53 -2.64
C LEU A 480 25.91 -0.08 -1.18
N HIS A 481 26.98 -0.34 -0.46
CA HIS A 481 27.21 0.27 0.85
C HIS A 481 27.17 1.80 0.69
N LEU A 482 26.29 2.45 1.42
CA LEU A 482 26.08 3.91 1.47
C LEU A 482 27.40 4.72 1.68
N SER A 483 28.49 4.07 2.08
CA SER A 483 29.83 4.66 2.20
C SER A 483 30.44 5.10 0.87
N GLU A 484 30.09 4.47 -0.26
CA GLU A 484 30.63 4.83 -1.58
C GLU A 484 29.87 6.01 -2.23
N ILE A 485 28.59 6.18 -1.90
CA ILE A 485 27.76 7.29 -2.41
C ILE A 485 28.13 8.62 -1.72
N ARG A 486 28.62 8.58 -0.48
CA ARG A 486 29.07 9.78 0.26
C ARG A 486 30.35 10.43 -0.31
N VAL A 487 31.11 9.72 -1.09
CA VAL A 487 32.38 10.24 -1.66
C VAL A 487 32.14 11.08 -2.92
N ALA A 488 31.00 10.91 -3.61
CA ALA A 488 30.68 11.63 -4.83
C ALA A 488 29.95 12.98 -4.63
N SER A 489 29.64 13.36 -3.38
CA SER A 489 28.84 14.57 -3.05
C SER A 489 29.65 15.69 -2.38
N THR A 490 30.96 15.72 -2.54
CA THR A 490 31.78 16.87 -2.10
C THR A 490 32.26 17.65 -3.35
N PRO A 491 32.13 19.00 -3.34
CA PRO A 491 32.25 19.87 -4.51
C PRO A 491 33.65 19.90 -5.12
#